data_9499171a6122f1f8375f8c27cc9cf51f
#
_entry.id   9499171a6122f1f8375f8c27cc9cf51f
#
_cell.length_a   1.000
_cell.length_b   1.000
_cell.length_c   1.000
_cell.angle_alpha   90.00
_cell.angle_beta   90.00
_cell.angle_gamma   90.00
#
_symmetry.space_group_name_H-M   'P 1'
#
loop_
_entity.id
_entity.type
_entity.pdbx_description
1 polymer ?
#
loop_
_entity_poly.entity_id
_entity_poly.type
_entity_poly.pdbx_seq_one_letter_code
_entity_poly.pdbx_strand_id
1 'polypeptide(L)'
;GLTCFEVKECGSVRLVLHMGWKYMNSTIDQDVILYADNRRIDFVTDVDCHERHQLLKAAFPVDIRTTYGTFDVQYGNVRRSNNWNTSWDQAKFESVAHRFADLSEYGYGVSLLNDCKYGHDVKDNVLRITLIKTATYPDHSQDQGEHHFTYALLPHTGDFIAGRTVQEASDLNW
;
A
#
# COMPACT_ATOMS: atom_id res chain seq x y z
N GLY A 1 -13.30 11.31 10.40
CA GLY A 1 -13.40 12.05 9.13
C GLY A 1 -12.17 12.90 8.88
N LEU A 2 -12.06 13.48 7.69
CA LEU A 2 -10.99 14.42 7.31
C LEU A 2 -11.02 15.65 8.23
N THR A 3 -9.88 16.01 8.80
CA THR A 3 -9.72 17.14 9.75
C THR A 3 -8.84 18.24 9.17
N CYS A 4 -7.90 17.91 8.30
CA CYS A 4 -6.99 18.86 7.66
C CYS A 4 -6.76 18.46 6.20
N PHE A 5 -6.62 19.44 5.33
CA PHE A 5 -6.13 19.29 3.96
C PHE A 5 -5.43 20.60 3.55
N GLU A 6 -4.13 20.50 3.26
CA GLU A 6 -3.35 21.67 2.85
C GLU A 6 -2.23 21.30 1.87
N VAL A 7 -1.79 22.28 1.10
CA VAL A 7 -0.57 22.18 0.29
C VAL A 7 0.62 22.60 1.16
N LYS A 8 1.39 21.63 1.64
CA LYS A 8 2.54 21.84 2.54
C LYS A 8 3.78 22.33 1.78
N GLU A 9 3.97 21.85 0.56
CA GLU A 9 5.07 22.25 -0.31
C GLU A 9 4.63 22.24 -1.78
N CYS A 10 5.01 23.26 -2.53
CA CYS A 10 4.81 23.31 -3.98
C CYS A 10 6.06 23.88 -4.64
N GLY A 11 6.93 22.98 -5.12
CA GLY A 11 8.23 23.30 -5.72
C GLY A 11 8.41 22.72 -7.10
N SER A 12 9.56 23.01 -7.72
CA SER A 12 9.93 22.47 -9.03
C SER A 12 10.35 21.01 -9.00
N VAL A 13 10.64 20.47 -7.81
CA VAL A 13 11.11 19.08 -7.61
C VAL A 13 9.96 18.19 -7.15
N ARG A 14 9.13 18.68 -6.22
CA ARG A 14 8.02 17.93 -5.66
C ARG A 14 6.86 18.81 -5.21
N LEU A 15 5.70 18.17 -5.12
CA LEU A 15 4.49 18.69 -4.46
C LEU A 15 4.22 17.80 -3.24
N VAL A 16 3.92 18.42 -2.09
CA VAL A 16 3.51 17.71 -0.87
C VAL A 16 2.13 18.21 -0.46
N LEU A 17 1.18 17.29 -0.41
CA LEU A 17 -0.17 17.49 0.10
C LEU A 17 -0.28 16.86 1.48
N HIS A 18 -0.63 17.63 2.48
CA HIS A 18 -0.86 17.13 3.84
C HIS A 18 -2.35 16.88 4.06
N MET A 19 -2.66 15.72 4.66
CA MET A 19 -4.01 15.31 5.03
C MET A 19 -4.02 14.76 6.44
N GLY A 20 -4.96 15.23 7.25
CA GLY A 20 -5.20 14.72 8.60
C GLY A 20 -6.58 14.09 8.70
N TRP A 21 -6.69 12.96 9.38
CA TRP A 21 -7.96 12.30 9.70
C TRP A 21 -8.06 11.98 11.18
N LYS A 22 -9.29 12.00 11.66
CA LYS A 22 -9.63 11.49 12.98
C LYS A 22 -10.68 10.38 12.87
N TYR A 23 -10.41 9.28 13.55
CA TYR A 23 -11.34 8.16 13.70
C TYR A 23 -11.40 7.77 15.18
N MET A 24 -12.56 8.00 15.82
CA MET A 24 -12.76 7.80 17.25
C MET A 24 -11.66 8.48 18.10
N ASN A 25 -10.77 7.70 18.74
CA ASN A 25 -9.68 8.20 19.58
C ASN A 25 -8.34 8.25 18.83
N SER A 26 -8.29 7.78 17.60
CA SER A 26 -7.09 7.65 16.79
C SER A 26 -6.99 8.78 15.75
N THR A 27 -5.74 9.14 15.41
CA THR A 27 -5.44 10.13 14.37
C THR A 27 -4.54 9.53 13.30
N ILE A 28 -4.68 10.04 12.07
CA ILE A 28 -3.81 9.70 10.94
C ILE A 28 -3.38 11.02 10.31
N ASP A 29 -2.09 11.23 10.22
CA ASP A 29 -1.48 12.32 9.50
C ASP A 29 -0.66 11.78 8.33
N GLN A 30 -0.91 12.29 7.11
CA GLN A 30 -0.33 11.74 5.91
C GLN A 30 0.13 12.84 4.96
N ASP A 31 1.38 12.75 4.54
CA ASP A 31 1.92 13.55 3.45
C ASP A 31 1.90 12.72 2.16
N VAL A 32 1.17 13.20 1.15
CA VAL A 32 1.17 12.64 -0.21
C VAL A 32 2.17 13.42 -1.04
N ILE A 33 3.20 12.73 -1.52
CA ILE A 33 4.33 13.34 -2.22
C ILE A 33 4.31 12.92 -3.69
N LEU A 34 4.27 13.91 -4.58
CA LEU A 34 4.40 13.74 -6.02
C LEU A 34 5.72 14.39 -6.47
N TYR A 35 6.46 13.70 -7.33
CA TYR A 35 7.77 14.15 -7.84
C TYR A 35 7.67 14.59 -9.28
N ALA A 36 8.46 15.59 -9.67
CA ALA A 36 8.51 16.09 -11.05
C ALA A 36 9.06 15.03 -12.04
N ASP A 37 10.07 14.26 -11.61
CA ASP A 37 10.79 13.33 -12.46
C ASP A 37 10.54 11.85 -12.13
N ASN A 38 9.62 11.55 -11.21
CA ASN A 38 9.26 10.19 -10.87
C ASN A 38 7.73 10.01 -10.92
N ARG A 39 7.27 8.86 -11.40
CA ARG A 39 5.84 8.50 -11.43
C ARG A 39 5.34 7.98 -10.08
N ARG A 40 6.25 7.69 -9.15
CA ARG A 40 5.93 7.20 -7.82
C ARG A 40 5.20 8.27 -7.02
N ILE A 41 4.14 7.88 -6.34
CA ILE A 41 3.38 8.71 -5.43
C ILE A 41 3.58 8.11 -4.04
N ASP A 42 4.28 8.82 -3.17
CA ASP A 42 4.59 8.34 -1.82
C ASP A 42 3.55 8.83 -0.82
N PHE A 43 3.20 7.96 0.13
CA PHE A 43 2.28 8.23 1.24
C PHE A 43 3.04 8.04 2.55
N VAL A 44 3.66 9.11 3.04
CA VAL A 44 4.35 9.11 4.34
C VAL A 44 3.29 9.30 5.41
N THR A 45 3.16 8.32 6.29
CA THR A 45 2.00 8.21 7.18
C THR A 45 2.42 8.03 8.62
N ASP A 46 1.88 8.89 9.47
CA ASP A 46 1.93 8.82 10.92
C ASP A 46 0.54 8.48 11.46
N VAL A 47 0.47 7.49 12.35
CA VAL A 47 -0.79 7.07 12.98
C VAL A 47 -0.60 6.98 14.47
N ASP A 48 -1.46 7.62 15.25
CA ASP A 48 -1.60 7.36 16.67
C ASP A 48 -2.88 6.53 16.89
N CYS A 49 -2.68 5.22 17.14
CA CYS A 49 -3.75 4.21 17.14
C CYS A 49 -4.17 3.82 18.55
N HIS A 50 -5.44 4.06 18.87
CA HIS A 50 -6.04 3.73 20.17
C HIS A 50 -7.28 2.83 20.07
N GLU A 51 -7.54 2.29 18.87
CA GLU A 51 -8.69 1.41 18.63
C GLU A 51 -8.32 -0.05 18.84
N ARG A 52 -9.34 -0.88 19.12
CA ARG A 52 -9.21 -2.33 19.26
C ARG A 52 -10.11 -3.05 18.28
N HIS A 53 -9.72 -4.27 17.87
CA HIS A 53 -10.44 -5.09 16.89
C HIS A 53 -10.68 -4.37 15.55
N GLN A 54 -9.72 -3.53 15.13
CA GLN A 54 -9.76 -2.81 13.88
C GLN A 54 -8.64 -3.28 12.94
N LEU A 55 -8.90 -3.16 11.65
CA LEU A 55 -7.96 -3.42 10.59
C LEU A 55 -7.91 -2.20 9.67
N LEU A 56 -6.83 -1.43 9.76
CA LEU A 56 -6.61 -0.29 8.89
C LEU A 56 -5.94 -0.76 7.60
N LYS A 57 -6.56 -0.48 6.47
CA LYS A 57 -6.02 -0.77 5.13
C LYS A 57 -6.06 0.46 4.24
N ALA A 58 -5.06 0.60 3.38
CA ALA A 58 -5.15 1.44 2.20
C ALA A 58 -5.60 0.58 1.01
N ALA A 59 -6.57 1.09 0.22
CA ALA A 59 -7.17 0.38 -0.90
C ALA A 59 -7.13 1.24 -2.15
N PHE A 60 -6.64 0.68 -3.25
CA PHE A 60 -6.45 1.36 -4.52
C PHE A 60 -7.17 0.59 -5.63
N PRO A 61 -8.36 1.03 -6.02
CA PRO A 61 -9.01 0.52 -7.21
C PRO A 61 -8.27 1.05 -8.45
N VAL A 62 -7.85 0.14 -9.33
CA VAL A 62 -7.13 0.46 -10.56
C VAL A 62 -7.88 -0.12 -11.77
N ASP A 63 -7.84 0.57 -12.91
CA ASP A 63 -8.51 0.07 -14.13
C ASP A 63 -7.60 -0.91 -14.89
N ILE A 64 -7.36 -2.06 -14.27
CA ILE A 64 -6.51 -3.15 -14.79
C ILE A 64 -7.30 -4.45 -14.78
N ARG A 65 -7.26 -5.19 -15.90
CA ARG A 65 -7.91 -6.47 -16.09
C ARG A 65 -6.89 -7.60 -16.20
N THR A 66 -6.71 -8.32 -15.11
CA THR A 66 -5.81 -9.47 -15.03
C THR A 66 -6.43 -10.56 -14.16
N THR A 67 -5.90 -11.76 -14.20
CA THR A 67 -6.37 -12.90 -13.39
C THR A 67 -5.46 -13.19 -12.20
N TYR A 68 -4.37 -12.45 -12.07
CA TYR A 68 -3.40 -12.62 -10.98
C TYR A 68 -2.69 -11.30 -10.62
N GLY A 69 -2.25 -11.19 -9.38
CA GLY A 69 -1.26 -10.19 -8.95
C GLY A 69 0.12 -10.84 -8.79
N THR A 70 1.17 -10.05 -8.93
CA THR A 70 2.56 -10.45 -8.68
C THR A 70 3.02 -9.88 -7.35
N PHE A 71 3.56 -10.73 -6.47
CA PHE A 71 3.94 -10.38 -5.11
C PHE A 71 5.43 -10.63 -4.91
N ASP A 72 6.15 -9.65 -4.38
CA ASP A 72 7.56 -9.78 -4.01
C ASP A 72 7.71 -10.77 -2.85
N VAL A 73 8.64 -11.70 -2.99
CA VAL A 73 9.04 -12.64 -1.94
C VAL A 73 10.55 -12.77 -1.93
N GLN A 74 11.10 -13.46 -0.93
CA GLN A 74 12.55 -13.69 -0.83
C GLN A 74 13.06 -14.33 -2.11
N TYR A 75 14.09 -13.72 -2.69
CA TYR A 75 14.78 -14.16 -3.91
C TYR A 75 13.92 -14.18 -5.20
N GLY A 76 12.77 -13.52 -5.22
CA GLY A 76 11.97 -13.50 -6.42
C GLY A 76 10.54 -12.95 -6.22
N ASN A 77 9.62 -13.50 -6.97
CA ASN A 77 8.21 -13.14 -6.88
C ASN A 77 7.32 -14.35 -7.07
N VAL A 78 6.06 -14.22 -6.67
CA VAL A 78 5.04 -15.24 -6.84
C VAL A 78 3.77 -14.62 -7.42
N ARG A 79 3.14 -15.31 -8.36
CA ARG A 79 1.82 -14.94 -8.88
C ARG A 79 0.73 -15.58 -8.03
N ARG A 80 -0.26 -14.79 -7.65
CA ARG A 80 -1.45 -15.25 -6.91
C ARG A 80 -2.71 -14.78 -7.62
N SER A 81 -3.71 -15.65 -7.65
CA SER A 81 -5.03 -15.34 -8.20
C SER A 81 -5.64 -14.13 -7.50
N ASN A 82 -6.28 -13.25 -8.26
CA ASN A 82 -7.02 -12.09 -7.76
C ASN A 82 -8.54 -12.33 -7.74
N ASN A 83 -8.99 -13.53 -8.07
CA ASN A 83 -10.39 -13.93 -7.97
C ASN A 83 -10.65 -14.80 -6.71
N TRP A 84 -11.92 -14.96 -6.35
CA TRP A 84 -12.36 -15.76 -5.19
C TRP A 84 -13.39 -16.82 -5.63
N ASN A 85 -13.08 -17.52 -6.71
CA ASN A 85 -13.99 -18.45 -7.31
C ASN A 85 -14.06 -19.79 -6.58
N THR A 86 -13.03 -20.15 -5.83
CA THR A 86 -12.95 -21.39 -5.06
C THR A 86 -12.82 -21.12 -3.56
N SER A 87 -13.13 -22.13 -2.74
CA SER A 87 -12.89 -22.03 -1.29
C SER A 87 -11.40 -21.87 -0.93
N TRP A 88 -10.50 -22.37 -1.79
CA TRP A 88 -9.05 -22.17 -1.67
C TRP A 88 -8.68 -20.70 -1.88
N ASP A 89 -9.26 -20.05 -2.90
CA ASP A 89 -9.01 -18.63 -3.16
C ASP A 89 -9.59 -17.76 -2.04
N GLN A 90 -10.76 -18.10 -1.54
CA GLN A 90 -11.39 -17.39 -0.41
C GLN A 90 -10.54 -17.49 0.87
N ALA A 91 -9.89 -18.62 1.12
CA ALA A 91 -9.01 -18.81 2.27
C ALA A 91 -7.71 -17.97 2.18
N LYS A 92 -7.33 -17.51 0.99
CA LYS A 92 -6.16 -16.65 0.74
C LYS A 92 -6.54 -15.18 0.71
N PHE A 93 -7.41 -14.74 1.60
CA PHE A 93 -7.93 -13.37 1.65
C PHE A 93 -6.87 -12.31 1.96
N GLU A 94 -5.72 -12.69 2.48
CA GLU A 94 -4.55 -11.84 2.69
C GLU A 94 -3.27 -12.66 2.46
N SER A 95 -2.29 -12.04 1.81
CA SER A 95 -1.06 -12.70 1.40
C SER A 95 0.15 -11.83 1.74
N VAL A 96 1.29 -12.48 1.94
CA VAL A 96 2.56 -11.77 2.18
C VAL A 96 3.10 -11.24 0.86
N ALA A 97 3.49 -9.97 0.85
CA ALA A 97 4.45 -9.40 -0.07
C ALA A 97 5.52 -8.67 0.73
N HIS A 98 6.77 -8.62 0.24
CA HIS A 98 7.81 -7.88 0.94
C HIS A 98 7.76 -6.41 0.55
N ARG A 99 8.43 -6.02 -0.52
CA ARG A 99 8.57 -4.62 -0.92
C ARG A 99 7.49 -4.14 -1.87
N PHE A 100 6.85 -5.06 -2.60
CA PHE A 100 5.79 -4.67 -3.54
C PHE A 100 4.76 -5.77 -3.82
N ALA A 101 3.58 -5.32 -4.23
CA ALA A 101 2.58 -6.11 -4.94
C ALA A 101 2.20 -5.37 -6.23
N ASP A 102 2.01 -6.10 -7.33
CA ASP A 102 1.79 -5.53 -8.66
C ASP A 102 0.55 -6.10 -9.33
N LEU A 103 -0.20 -5.25 -9.99
CA LEU A 103 -1.20 -5.62 -10.98
C LEU A 103 -0.80 -5.05 -12.33
N SER A 104 -0.67 -5.93 -13.32
CA SER A 104 -0.34 -5.54 -14.69
C SER A 104 -1.23 -6.25 -15.70
N GLU A 105 -1.55 -5.54 -16.77
CA GLU A 105 -2.13 -6.06 -18.00
C GLU A 105 -1.23 -5.70 -19.18
N TYR A 106 -1.69 -5.98 -20.41
CA TYR A 106 -0.91 -5.65 -21.59
C TYR A 106 -0.69 -4.13 -21.72
N GLY A 107 0.56 -3.71 -21.54
CA GLY A 107 1.00 -2.33 -21.77
C GLY A 107 0.89 -1.37 -20.57
N TYR A 108 0.24 -1.79 -19.45
CA TYR A 108 0.03 -0.93 -18.30
C TYR A 108 0.00 -1.73 -16.99
N GLY A 109 0.50 -1.13 -15.93
CA GLY A 109 0.47 -1.71 -14.58
C GLY A 109 0.54 -0.66 -13.48
N VAL A 110 0.20 -1.10 -12.27
CA VAL A 110 0.35 -0.33 -11.04
C VAL A 110 0.94 -1.23 -9.97
N SER A 111 2.06 -0.81 -9.41
CA SER A 111 2.68 -1.46 -8.26
C SER A 111 2.39 -0.69 -6.98
N LEU A 112 2.09 -1.42 -5.92
CA LEU A 112 1.96 -0.92 -4.56
C LEU A 112 3.22 -1.29 -3.79
N LEU A 113 4.01 -0.31 -3.41
CA LEU A 113 5.30 -0.44 -2.74
C LEU A 113 5.14 -0.15 -1.26
N ASN A 114 6.06 -0.65 -0.42
CA ASN A 114 6.08 -0.32 1.01
C ASN A 114 7.48 -0.49 1.62
N ASP A 115 7.66 0.10 2.81
CA ASP A 115 8.90 0.01 3.59
C ASP A 115 8.86 -1.09 4.67
N CYS A 116 7.70 -1.39 5.27
CA CYS A 116 7.62 -2.29 6.42
C CYS A 116 6.27 -3.03 6.59
N LYS A 117 5.35 -2.92 5.63
CA LYS A 117 4.00 -3.53 5.74
C LYS A 117 3.86 -4.70 4.77
N TYR A 118 3.71 -5.91 5.30
CA TYR A 118 3.79 -7.15 4.53
C TYR A 118 2.44 -7.79 4.20
N GLY A 119 1.35 -7.34 4.82
CA GLY A 119 0.01 -7.86 4.54
C GLY A 119 -0.60 -7.19 3.31
N HIS A 120 -0.82 -7.96 2.25
CA HIS A 120 -1.42 -7.47 1.02
C HIS A 120 -2.57 -8.36 0.61
N ASP A 121 -3.56 -7.79 -0.04
CA ASP A 121 -4.54 -8.55 -0.79
C ASP A 121 -4.87 -7.85 -2.11
N VAL A 122 -5.22 -8.67 -3.09
CA VAL A 122 -5.70 -8.22 -4.39
C VAL A 122 -6.98 -8.98 -4.68
N LYS A 123 -8.07 -8.24 -4.84
CA LYS A 123 -9.35 -8.79 -5.27
C LYS A 123 -9.84 -8.04 -6.49
N ASP A 124 -10.09 -8.78 -7.55
CA ASP A 124 -10.42 -8.23 -8.85
C ASP A 124 -9.35 -7.19 -9.27
N ASN A 125 -9.71 -5.92 -9.32
CA ASN A 125 -8.83 -4.81 -9.68
C ASN A 125 -8.48 -3.90 -8.49
N VAL A 126 -8.64 -4.35 -7.25
CA VAL A 126 -8.33 -3.54 -6.07
C VAL A 126 -7.07 -4.09 -5.38
N LEU A 127 -6.01 -3.29 -5.38
CA LEU A 127 -4.80 -3.51 -4.58
C LEU A 127 -5.02 -2.98 -3.17
N ARG A 128 -4.72 -3.79 -2.13
CA ARG A 128 -4.81 -3.35 -0.74
C ARG A 128 -3.56 -3.73 0.03
N ILE A 129 -3.19 -2.86 0.96
CA ILE A 129 -2.12 -3.09 1.95
C ILE A 129 -2.69 -2.91 3.36
N THR A 130 -2.36 -3.83 4.24
CA THR A 130 -2.69 -3.76 5.67
C THR A 130 -1.64 -2.91 6.37
N LEU A 131 -2.08 -1.83 6.99
CA LEU A 131 -1.23 -0.86 7.68
C LEU A 131 -1.14 -1.17 9.17
N ILE A 132 -2.28 -1.41 9.84
CA ILE A 132 -2.36 -1.67 11.29
C ILE A 132 -3.45 -2.71 11.54
N LYS A 133 -3.18 -3.63 12.49
CA LYS A 133 -4.14 -4.64 12.93
C LYS A 133 -4.16 -4.72 14.45
N THR A 134 -5.14 -4.09 15.08
CA THR A 134 -5.27 -4.04 16.55
C THR A 134 -6.02 -5.25 17.11
N ALA A 135 -5.42 -6.42 16.99
CA ALA A 135 -5.92 -7.64 17.61
C ALA A 135 -5.72 -7.60 19.15
N THR A 136 -6.45 -8.45 19.87
CA THR A 136 -6.33 -8.56 21.33
C THR A 136 -5.82 -9.92 21.78
N TYR A 137 -5.44 -10.77 20.86
CA TYR A 137 -4.81 -12.06 21.11
C TYR A 137 -3.73 -12.35 20.07
N PRO A 138 -2.56 -12.82 20.48
CA PRO A 138 -2.14 -13.17 21.85
C PRO A 138 -1.76 -11.96 22.71
N ASP A 139 -1.51 -10.80 22.11
CA ASP A 139 -1.18 -9.55 22.83
C ASP A 139 -2.39 -8.61 22.86
N HIS A 140 -2.77 -8.18 24.07
CA HIS A 140 -3.89 -7.26 24.28
C HIS A 140 -3.60 -5.82 23.87
N SER A 141 -2.34 -5.47 23.69
CA SER A 141 -1.85 -4.13 23.32
C SER A 141 -1.29 -4.07 21.89
N GLN A 142 -1.50 -5.12 21.10
CA GLN A 142 -0.98 -5.21 19.74
C GLN A 142 -1.35 -3.97 18.92
N ASP A 143 -0.33 -3.36 18.29
CA ASP A 143 -0.43 -2.22 17.39
C ASP A 143 -1.13 -0.98 18.01
N GLN A 144 -1.05 -0.80 19.33
CA GLN A 144 -1.49 0.43 20.00
C GLN A 144 -0.36 1.47 19.99
N GLY A 145 -0.73 2.77 19.90
CA GLY A 145 0.19 3.90 19.97
C GLY A 145 0.67 4.39 18.60
N GLU A 146 1.86 4.99 18.60
CA GLU A 146 2.41 5.67 17.44
C GLU A 146 3.05 4.72 16.43
N HIS A 147 2.72 4.92 15.14
CA HIS A 147 3.29 4.21 14.00
C HIS A 147 3.75 5.20 12.94
N HIS A 148 4.90 4.94 12.36
CA HIS A 148 5.41 5.66 11.20
C HIS A 148 5.77 4.67 10.09
N PHE A 149 5.27 4.88 8.87
CA PHE A 149 5.54 4.04 7.72
C PHE A 149 5.27 4.77 6.40
N THR A 150 5.89 4.27 5.35
CA THR A 150 5.69 4.77 3.99
C THR A 150 5.23 3.65 3.06
N TYR A 151 4.23 3.93 2.27
CA TYR A 151 3.85 3.10 1.11
C TYR A 151 3.70 3.99 -0.11
N ALA A 152 3.75 3.40 -1.30
CA ALA A 152 3.72 4.18 -2.52
C ALA A 152 2.97 3.49 -3.64
N LEU A 153 2.39 4.28 -4.55
CA LEU A 153 1.88 3.81 -5.84
C LEU A 153 2.88 4.14 -6.95
N LEU A 154 3.13 3.17 -7.80
CA LEU A 154 3.95 3.31 -9.00
C LEU A 154 3.16 2.89 -10.24
N PRO A 155 2.49 3.82 -10.94
CA PRO A 155 1.95 3.54 -12.28
C PRO A 155 3.10 3.36 -13.28
N HIS A 156 2.99 2.34 -14.13
CA HIS A 156 4.05 2.05 -15.11
C HIS A 156 3.51 1.49 -16.42
N THR A 157 4.35 1.53 -17.45
CA THR A 157 4.07 0.88 -18.74
C THR A 157 4.61 -0.55 -18.73
N GLY A 158 3.88 -1.47 -19.37
CA GLY A 158 4.24 -2.88 -19.41
C GLY A 158 4.05 -3.58 -18.05
N ASP A 159 4.83 -4.62 -17.81
CA ASP A 159 4.82 -5.37 -16.56
C ASP A 159 5.73 -4.72 -15.48
N PHE A 160 5.77 -5.30 -14.29
CA PHE A 160 6.58 -4.81 -13.16
C PHE A 160 8.08 -4.77 -13.44
N ILE A 161 8.60 -5.58 -14.40
CA ILE A 161 10.01 -5.57 -14.80
C ILE A 161 10.28 -4.35 -15.69
N ALA A 162 9.47 -4.15 -16.74
CA ALA A 162 9.56 -2.98 -17.62
C ALA A 162 9.29 -1.68 -16.85
N GLY A 163 8.40 -1.71 -15.86
CA GLY A 163 8.09 -0.61 -14.95
C GLY A 163 9.19 -0.28 -13.94
N ARG A 164 10.26 -1.10 -13.86
CA ARG A 164 11.36 -0.98 -12.89
C ARG A 164 10.89 -1.04 -11.42
N THR A 165 9.80 -1.74 -11.16
CA THR A 165 9.19 -1.84 -9.82
C THR A 165 10.17 -2.31 -8.76
N VAL A 166 11.02 -3.30 -9.08
CA VAL A 166 12.03 -3.84 -8.14
C VAL A 166 13.03 -2.76 -7.71
N GLN A 167 13.45 -1.90 -8.65
CA GLN A 167 14.37 -0.80 -8.37
C GLN A 167 13.69 0.27 -7.52
N GLU A 168 12.52 0.72 -7.93
CA GLU A 168 11.76 1.74 -7.19
C GLU A 168 11.39 1.27 -5.76
N ALA A 169 11.08 -0.02 -5.60
CA ALA A 169 10.84 -0.61 -4.30
C ALA A 169 12.11 -0.69 -3.43
N SER A 170 13.28 -0.90 -4.03
CA SER A 170 14.55 -0.79 -3.33
C SER A 170 14.85 0.66 -2.93
N ASP A 171 14.67 1.60 -3.84
CA ASP A 171 14.93 3.03 -3.62
C ASP A 171 13.99 3.62 -2.53
N LEU A 172 12.78 3.07 -2.36
CA LEU A 172 11.87 3.45 -1.27
C LEU A 172 12.38 2.98 0.11
N ASN A 173 13.21 1.93 0.15
CA ASN A 173 13.69 1.28 1.36
C ASN A 173 15.13 1.68 1.77
N TRP A 174 15.73 2.62 1.06
CA TRP A 174 17.07 3.19 1.34
C TRP A 174 16.97 4.65 1.79
#